data_4a4fae2dc3b3c5df0425eacf5ce913ba
#
_entry.id   4a4fae2dc3b3c5df0425eacf5ce913ba
#
_cell.length_a   1.000
_cell.length_b   1.000
_cell.length_c   1.000
_cell.angle_alpha   90.00
_cell.angle_beta   90.00
_cell.angle_gamma   90.00
#
_symmetry.space_group_name_H-M   'P 1'
#
loop_
_entity.id
_entity.type
_entity.pdbx_description
1 polymer ?
#
loop_
_entity_poly.entity_id
_entity_poly.type
_entity_poly.pdbx_seq_one_letter_code
_entity_poly.pdbx_strand_id
1 'polypeptide(L)'
;IMIRLKKVFNLTEEEIVLTNEIAEAISKEPKVETHEVNINFIDVLPIIPNPHNLGLSENIDPLSLIYSKFVSETDIPPALPIFSFLSYLSAFSVNNNIMYKHPTSPADYLNTWTLILAPSGAAKTTSAKIIESSIPKDIEEKPMIRPNFEGADGSAAFISELAKAEKKIDNFGKPIQPIFWIEDEYSQFMKKLMPGGSMVETRKTMLKIHDNDKARRVTKNDTIETESIVMSGLFLNTIDSFARNFDQESINDGLGRRHNFVYAERGEKVVPTWTVEEIIESLKEGLDNFFSTVKTNVIYTYSPECRKIYDHFYMVYKEKFDHILGEETNGTFFRTYFMLSWKYAAIYHILLKEEGTEIQAKSFDYGIKVSLMFLSSIKRFLDYKV
;
A
#
# COMPACT_ATOMS: atom_id res chain seq x y z
N ILE A 1 -16.90 29.66 -5.63
CA ILE A 1 -16.56 28.30 -6.06
C ILE A 1 -17.66 27.75 -6.96
N MET A 2 -18.95 27.74 -6.54
CA MET A 2 -20.11 27.23 -7.30
C MET A 2 -20.26 27.82 -8.71
N ILE A 3 -20.10 29.14 -8.89
CA ILE A 3 -20.20 29.79 -10.22
C ILE A 3 -19.09 29.36 -11.17
N ARG A 4 -17.91 29.02 -10.64
CA ARG A 4 -16.81 28.45 -11.43
C ARG A 4 -17.05 27.01 -11.85
N LEU A 5 -17.63 26.18 -10.98
CA LEU A 5 -17.98 24.77 -11.29
C LEU A 5 -19.07 24.69 -12.36
N LYS A 6 -20.09 25.54 -12.27
CA LYS A 6 -21.14 25.63 -13.31
C LYS A 6 -20.57 25.97 -14.71
N LYS A 7 -19.51 26.75 -14.76
CA LYS A 7 -18.87 27.18 -16.02
C LYS A 7 -17.88 26.16 -16.60
N VAL A 8 -17.29 25.31 -15.75
CA VAL A 8 -16.27 24.34 -16.16
C VAL A 8 -16.89 22.99 -16.56
N PHE A 9 -17.99 22.58 -15.91
CA PHE A 9 -18.56 21.23 -16.08
C PHE A 9 -19.92 21.18 -16.77
N ASN A 10 -20.49 22.33 -17.19
CA ASN A 10 -21.78 22.41 -17.87
C ASN A 10 -22.91 21.66 -17.12
N LEU A 11 -22.91 21.70 -15.77
CA LEU A 11 -23.85 20.99 -14.91
C LEU A 11 -25.26 21.55 -15.03
N THR A 12 -26.23 20.66 -15.10
CA THR A 12 -27.67 21.00 -15.06
C THR A 12 -28.07 21.46 -13.64
N GLU A 13 -29.24 22.13 -13.54
CA GLU A 13 -29.74 22.58 -12.21
C GLU A 13 -30.06 21.41 -11.30
N GLU A 14 -30.51 20.26 -11.82
CA GLU A 14 -30.74 19.03 -11.05
C GLU A 14 -29.46 18.41 -10.50
N GLU A 15 -28.36 18.45 -11.28
CA GLU A 15 -27.04 17.97 -10.81
C GLU A 15 -26.45 18.87 -9.72
N ILE A 16 -26.78 20.17 -9.73
CA ILE A 16 -26.36 21.11 -8.69
C ILE A 16 -27.16 20.89 -7.38
N VAL A 17 -28.46 20.62 -7.49
CA VAL A 17 -29.30 20.28 -6.33
C VAL A 17 -28.81 18.98 -5.70
N LEU A 18 -28.54 17.95 -6.49
CA LEU A 18 -28.02 16.68 -6.01
C LEU A 18 -26.63 16.84 -5.33
N THR A 19 -25.77 17.70 -5.88
CA THR A 19 -24.47 18.00 -5.27
C THR A 19 -24.62 18.72 -3.93
N ASN A 20 -25.59 19.59 -3.79
CA ASN A 20 -25.89 20.28 -2.53
C ASN A 20 -26.53 19.34 -1.50
N GLU A 21 -27.43 18.47 -1.90
CA GLU A 21 -28.04 17.46 -1.03
C GLU A 21 -27.00 16.47 -0.50
N ILE A 22 -26.05 16.07 -1.33
CA ILE A 22 -24.91 15.23 -0.93
C ILE A 22 -23.98 16.00 0.01
N ALA A 23 -23.67 17.26 -0.27
CA ALA A 23 -22.86 18.11 0.60
C ALA A 23 -23.55 18.35 1.95
N GLU A 24 -24.88 18.51 1.97
CA GLU A 24 -25.66 18.61 3.22
C GLU A 24 -25.80 17.28 3.96
N ALA A 25 -25.91 16.16 3.26
CA ALA A 25 -25.90 14.82 3.88
C ALA A 25 -24.53 14.51 4.52
N ILE A 26 -23.45 14.85 3.84
CA ILE A 26 -22.08 14.74 4.38
C ILE A 26 -21.89 15.72 5.57
N SER A 27 -22.56 16.88 5.57
CA SER A 27 -22.47 17.86 6.65
C SER A 27 -23.35 17.52 7.88
N LYS A 28 -24.32 16.62 7.73
CA LYS A 28 -25.23 16.18 8.82
C LYS A 28 -24.75 14.91 9.53
N GLU A 29 -23.77 14.19 8.98
CA GLU A 29 -23.04 13.21 9.77
C GLU A 29 -22.26 13.92 10.90
N PRO A 30 -22.09 13.27 12.08
CA PRO A 30 -21.44 13.91 13.22
C PRO A 30 -20.13 14.52 12.73
N LYS A 31 -19.98 15.83 12.92
CA LYS A 31 -18.78 16.58 12.54
C LYS A 31 -17.57 15.79 13.02
N VAL A 32 -17.02 14.98 12.15
CA VAL A 32 -15.61 14.64 12.25
C VAL A 32 -14.94 16.01 12.21
N GLU A 33 -14.37 16.44 13.34
CA GLU A 33 -13.57 17.64 13.37
C GLU A 33 -12.57 17.52 12.23
N THR A 34 -12.82 18.24 11.15
CA THR A 34 -11.84 18.44 10.11
C THR A 34 -10.77 19.32 10.72
N HIS A 35 -9.92 18.72 11.57
CA HIS A 35 -8.62 19.31 11.79
C HIS A 35 -8.07 19.56 10.41
N GLU A 36 -7.67 20.81 10.13
CA GLU A 36 -6.89 21.11 8.92
C GLU A 36 -5.73 20.14 8.90
N VAL A 37 -5.87 19.06 8.13
CA VAL A 37 -4.85 18.04 8.02
C VAL A 37 -3.64 18.78 7.47
N ASN A 38 -2.59 18.88 8.26
CA ASN A 38 -1.36 19.51 7.82
C ASN A 38 -0.83 18.64 6.66
N ILE A 39 -1.12 19.09 5.44
CA ILE A 39 -0.82 18.33 4.22
C ILE A 39 0.69 18.13 4.03
N ASN A 40 1.52 18.89 4.75
CA ASN A 40 2.97 18.75 4.68
C ASN A 40 3.48 17.44 5.30
N PHE A 41 2.75 16.86 6.24
CA PHE A 41 3.07 15.53 6.78
C PHE A 41 1.80 14.89 7.37
N ILE A 42 1.40 13.76 6.82
CA ILE A 42 0.29 12.94 7.32
C ILE A 42 0.90 11.69 7.94
N ASP A 43 0.78 11.57 9.25
CA ASP A 43 1.23 10.40 10.00
C ASP A 43 0.29 9.20 9.77
N VAL A 44 0.68 8.05 10.29
CA VAL A 44 -0.08 6.80 10.21
C VAL A 44 -1.39 6.82 11.02
N LEU A 45 -1.47 7.68 12.05
CA LEU A 45 -2.62 7.73 12.96
C LEU A 45 -3.99 7.87 12.25
N PRO A 46 -4.15 8.73 11.23
CA PRO A 46 -5.42 8.89 10.51
C PRO A 46 -5.92 7.62 9.80
N ILE A 47 -5.05 6.64 9.58
CA ILE A 47 -5.39 5.37 8.94
C ILE A 47 -5.62 4.22 9.93
N ILE A 48 -5.59 4.49 11.23
CA ILE A 48 -5.92 3.52 12.27
C ILE A 48 -7.38 3.66 12.66
N PRO A 49 -8.23 2.63 12.48
CA PRO A 49 -9.66 2.74 12.76
C PRO A 49 -10.00 3.13 14.21
N ASN A 50 -9.35 2.50 15.16
CA ASN A 50 -9.62 2.66 16.59
C ASN A 50 -8.32 2.71 17.43
N PRO A 51 -7.49 3.76 17.28
CA PRO A 51 -6.13 3.79 17.86
C PRO A 51 -6.08 3.76 19.38
N HIS A 52 -7.18 4.12 20.05
CA HIS A 52 -7.29 4.15 21.51
C HIS A 52 -7.97 2.92 22.10
N ASN A 53 -8.39 1.98 21.28
CA ASN A 53 -9.08 0.78 21.76
C ASN A 53 -8.06 -0.32 22.09
N LEU A 54 -7.56 -0.32 23.33
CA LEU A 54 -6.52 -1.21 23.84
C LEU A 54 -7.03 -2.67 24.08
N GLY A 55 -7.67 -3.27 23.09
CA GLY A 55 -7.75 -4.72 23.05
C GLY A 55 -8.70 -5.42 24.04
N LEU A 56 -9.77 -4.76 24.46
CA LEU A 56 -10.79 -5.35 25.33
C LEU A 56 -12.03 -5.86 24.57
N SER A 57 -12.10 -5.69 23.24
CA SER A 57 -13.20 -6.21 22.43
C SER A 57 -12.74 -7.39 21.58
N GLU A 58 -13.54 -8.45 21.52
CA GLU A 58 -13.32 -9.63 20.68
C GLU A 58 -13.24 -9.32 19.17
N ASN A 59 -13.52 -8.09 18.76
CA ASN A 59 -13.61 -7.65 17.37
C ASN A 59 -12.70 -6.46 17.03
N ILE A 60 -11.54 -6.37 17.67
CA ILE A 60 -10.59 -5.31 17.32
C ILE A 60 -10.01 -5.57 15.92
N ASP A 61 -9.93 -4.51 15.10
CA ASP A 61 -9.24 -4.60 13.82
C ASP A 61 -7.71 -4.75 13.99
N PRO A 62 -7.03 -5.44 13.08
CA PRO A 62 -5.60 -5.73 13.23
C PRO A 62 -4.72 -4.49 13.25
N LEU A 63 -5.10 -3.39 12.58
CA LEU A 63 -4.29 -2.17 12.58
C LEU A 63 -4.34 -1.49 13.95
N SER A 64 -5.53 -1.42 14.56
CA SER A 64 -5.69 -0.87 15.92
C SER A 64 -4.95 -1.71 16.94
N LEU A 65 -4.99 -3.03 16.83
CA LEU A 65 -4.25 -3.94 17.69
C LEU A 65 -2.74 -3.70 17.58
N ILE A 66 -2.20 -3.73 16.38
CA ILE A 66 -0.77 -3.50 16.12
C ILE A 66 -0.35 -2.12 16.60
N TYR A 67 -1.10 -1.07 16.22
CA TYR A 67 -0.80 0.31 16.60
C TYR A 67 -0.74 0.46 18.14
N SER A 68 -1.78 -0.01 18.83
CA SER A 68 -1.87 0.12 20.29
C SER A 68 -0.71 -0.60 20.98
N LYS A 69 -0.35 -1.79 20.55
CA LYS A 69 0.76 -2.55 21.11
C LYS A 69 2.11 -1.86 20.91
N PHE A 70 2.42 -1.46 19.69
CA PHE A 70 3.69 -0.81 19.40
C PHE A 70 3.83 0.55 20.08
N VAL A 71 2.76 1.36 20.13
CA VAL A 71 2.79 2.65 20.79
C VAL A 71 2.90 2.50 22.32
N SER A 72 2.26 1.51 22.93
CA SER A 72 2.33 1.32 24.39
C SER A 72 3.66 0.69 24.83
N GLU A 73 4.17 -0.27 24.11
CA GLU A 73 5.23 -1.20 24.58
C GLU A 73 6.60 -0.95 23.94
N THR A 74 6.71 -0.15 22.87
CA THR A 74 7.98 0.07 22.16
C THR A 74 8.26 1.54 21.86
N ASP A 75 9.46 1.82 21.37
CA ASP A 75 9.87 3.08 20.75
C ASP A 75 9.94 2.97 19.19
N ILE A 76 9.43 1.87 18.65
CA ILE A 76 9.37 1.65 17.20
C ILE A 76 8.30 2.56 16.59
N PRO A 77 8.61 3.35 15.53
CA PRO A 77 7.61 4.12 14.81
C PRO A 77 6.45 3.25 14.32
N PRO A 78 5.19 3.55 14.68
CA PRO A 78 4.05 2.66 14.39
C PRO A 78 3.79 2.47 12.89
N ALA A 79 4.25 3.36 12.02
CA ALA A 79 4.19 3.17 10.58
C ALA A 79 4.92 1.92 10.11
N LEU A 80 6.00 1.51 10.78
CA LEU A 80 6.80 0.34 10.40
C LEU A 80 5.99 -0.96 10.51
N PRO A 81 5.43 -1.33 11.68
CA PRO A 81 4.63 -2.56 11.81
C PRO A 81 3.32 -2.49 11.02
N ILE A 82 2.67 -1.33 10.94
CA ILE A 82 1.41 -1.16 10.20
C ILE A 82 1.61 -1.48 8.72
N PHE A 83 2.60 -0.87 8.06
CA PHE A 83 2.82 -1.12 6.64
C PHE A 83 3.50 -2.45 6.36
N SER A 84 4.25 -3.01 7.30
CA SER A 84 4.67 -4.41 7.23
C SER A 84 3.45 -5.33 7.20
N PHE A 85 2.51 -5.17 8.12
CA PHE A 85 1.28 -5.97 8.15
C PHE A 85 0.44 -5.80 6.87
N LEU A 86 0.26 -4.56 6.38
CA LEU A 86 -0.48 -4.31 5.13
C LEU A 86 0.18 -4.99 3.93
N SER A 87 1.50 -5.11 3.90
CA SER A 87 2.22 -5.84 2.86
C SER A 87 1.99 -7.35 2.95
N TYR A 88 1.94 -7.92 4.16
CA TYR A 88 1.55 -9.31 4.38
C TYR A 88 0.09 -9.57 3.99
N LEU A 89 -0.83 -8.68 4.36
CA LEU A 89 -2.24 -8.78 3.97
C LEU A 89 -2.41 -8.69 2.45
N SER A 90 -1.64 -7.82 1.79
CA SER A 90 -1.57 -7.71 0.34
C SER A 90 -1.14 -9.03 -0.30
N ALA A 91 -0.04 -9.62 0.17
CA ALA A 91 0.47 -10.90 -0.32
C ALA A 91 -0.52 -12.06 -0.06
N PHE A 92 -1.11 -12.12 1.13
CA PHE A 92 -2.18 -13.06 1.47
C PHE A 92 -3.37 -12.92 0.52
N SER A 93 -3.78 -11.70 0.23
CA SER A 93 -4.92 -11.43 -0.66
C SER A 93 -4.69 -11.97 -2.07
N VAL A 94 -3.49 -11.73 -2.63
CA VAL A 94 -3.11 -12.29 -3.94
C VAL A 94 -3.13 -13.82 -3.92
N ASN A 95 -2.54 -14.42 -2.89
CA ASN A 95 -2.40 -15.85 -2.77
C ASN A 95 -3.75 -16.59 -2.59
N ASN A 96 -4.78 -15.88 -2.13
CA ASN A 96 -6.13 -16.38 -1.85
C ASN A 96 -7.19 -15.80 -2.80
N ASN A 97 -6.79 -15.33 -3.98
CA ASN A 97 -7.68 -14.81 -5.03
C ASN A 97 -8.65 -13.73 -4.52
N ILE A 98 -8.19 -12.84 -3.66
CA ILE A 98 -8.95 -11.66 -3.25
C ILE A 98 -8.61 -10.52 -4.19
N MET A 99 -9.61 -10.08 -4.94
CA MET A 99 -9.48 -9.08 -5.99
C MET A 99 -10.44 -7.91 -5.79
N TYR A 100 -10.25 -6.83 -6.51
CA TYR A 100 -11.20 -5.73 -6.57
C TYR A 100 -11.47 -5.34 -8.02
N LYS A 101 -12.66 -4.81 -8.30
CA LYS A 101 -13.04 -4.36 -9.63
C LYS A 101 -13.20 -2.84 -9.64
N HIS A 102 -12.23 -2.15 -10.22
CA HIS A 102 -12.34 -0.72 -10.45
C HIS A 102 -13.53 -0.39 -11.36
N PRO A 103 -14.28 0.72 -11.17
CA PRO A 103 -15.46 1.05 -11.97
C PRO A 103 -15.23 1.14 -13.49
N THR A 104 -14.01 1.47 -13.92
CA THR A 104 -13.67 1.73 -15.33
C THR A 104 -12.62 0.78 -15.91
N SER A 105 -12.22 -0.25 -15.17
CA SER A 105 -11.19 -1.21 -15.61
C SER A 105 -11.58 -2.64 -15.24
N PRO A 106 -10.92 -3.66 -15.80
CA PRO A 106 -11.06 -5.04 -15.35
C PRO A 106 -10.74 -5.18 -13.86
N ALA A 107 -11.12 -6.33 -13.27
CA ALA A 107 -10.71 -6.66 -11.90
C ALA A 107 -9.17 -6.76 -11.81
N ASP A 108 -8.64 -6.35 -10.66
CA ASP A 108 -7.21 -6.29 -10.37
C ASP A 108 -6.92 -6.89 -8.99
N TYR A 109 -5.64 -7.15 -8.73
CA TYR A 109 -5.19 -7.76 -7.49
C TYR A 109 -4.90 -6.70 -6.43
N LEU A 110 -4.95 -7.11 -5.15
CA LEU A 110 -4.63 -6.25 -4.01
C LEU A 110 -3.11 -6.18 -3.70
N ASN A 111 -2.27 -6.53 -4.67
CA ASN A 111 -0.82 -6.43 -4.53
C ASN A 111 -0.35 -4.99 -4.33
N THR A 112 0.63 -4.80 -3.47
CA THR A 112 1.23 -3.49 -3.17
C THR A 112 2.75 -3.59 -3.14
N TRP A 113 3.43 -2.52 -3.55
CA TRP A 113 4.87 -2.35 -3.41
C TRP A 113 5.12 -1.25 -2.39
N THR A 114 5.36 -1.63 -1.15
CA THR A 114 5.53 -0.69 -0.04
C THR A 114 7.01 -0.44 0.20
N LEU A 115 7.44 0.82 0.12
CA LEU A 115 8.79 1.26 0.45
C LEU A 115 8.77 2.06 1.74
N ILE A 116 9.34 1.50 2.78
CA ILE A 116 9.44 2.15 4.09
C ILE A 116 10.82 2.82 4.22
N LEU A 117 10.80 4.12 4.38
CA LEU A 117 11.97 4.96 4.63
C LEU A 117 11.96 5.44 6.08
N ALA A 118 12.96 5.06 6.85
CA ALA A 118 13.08 5.47 8.25
C ALA A 118 14.55 5.71 8.63
N PRO A 119 14.84 6.45 9.70
CA PRO A 119 16.20 6.66 10.17
C PRO A 119 16.93 5.35 10.49
N SER A 120 18.27 5.39 10.48
CA SER A 120 19.06 4.26 10.99
C SER A 120 18.71 3.99 12.44
N GLY A 121 18.64 2.72 12.83
CA GLY A 121 18.28 2.30 14.18
C GLY A 121 16.80 2.47 14.55
N ALA A 122 15.89 2.74 13.60
CA ALA A 122 14.44 2.76 13.83
C ALA A 122 13.80 1.36 13.91
N ALA A 123 14.60 0.30 13.97
CA ALA A 123 14.16 -1.09 14.08
C ALA A 123 13.27 -1.59 12.92
N LYS A 124 13.51 -1.14 11.68
CA LYS A 124 12.74 -1.52 10.48
C LYS A 124 12.64 -3.04 10.31
N THR A 125 13.78 -3.70 10.22
CA THR A 125 13.89 -5.15 10.04
C THR A 125 13.29 -5.92 11.21
N THR A 126 13.50 -5.45 12.43
CA THR A 126 12.93 -6.04 13.66
C THR A 126 11.41 -5.94 13.62
N SER A 127 10.85 -4.79 13.26
CA SER A 127 9.42 -4.58 13.13
C SER A 127 8.78 -5.54 12.11
N ALA A 128 9.40 -5.68 10.92
CA ALA A 128 8.92 -6.62 9.90
C ALA A 128 8.94 -8.07 10.40
N LYS A 129 10.01 -8.48 11.10
CA LYS A 129 10.13 -9.83 11.69
C LYS A 129 9.13 -10.09 12.81
N ILE A 130 8.83 -9.10 13.65
CA ILE A 130 7.79 -9.22 14.68
C ILE A 130 6.44 -9.51 14.00
N ILE A 131 6.06 -8.72 13.00
CA ILE A 131 4.81 -8.94 12.26
C ILE A 131 4.80 -10.31 11.59
N GLU A 132 5.87 -10.68 10.90
CA GLU A 132 6.00 -12.01 10.28
C GLU A 132 5.79 -13.14 11.26
N SER A 133 6.39 -13.06 12.44
CA SER A 133 6.31 -14.08 13.49
C SER A 133 4.97 -14.12 14.20
N SER A 134 4.21 -12.99 14.15
CA SER A 134 2.88 -12.87 14.74
C SER A 134 1.76 -13.35 13.80
N ILE A 135 2.02 -13.47 12.50
CA ILE A 135 1.05 -13.97 11.51
C ILE A 135 1.02 -15.51 11.55
N PRO A 136 -0.18 -16.15 11.46
CA PRO A 136 -0.29 -17.60 11.47
C PRO A 136 0.57 -18.26 10.39
N LYS A 137 1.12 -19.41 10.68
CA LYS A 137 1.90 -20.16 9.68
C LYS A 137 1.00 -20.83 8.64
N ASP A 138 -0.06 -21.44 9.12
CA ASP A 138 -1.04 -22.15 8.29
C ASP A 138 -2.44 -21.85 8.82
N ILE A 139 -3.37 -21.66 7.92
CA ILE A 139 -4.81 -21.57 8.18
C ILE A 139 -5.49 -22.58 7.26
N GLU A 140 -6.40 -23.37 7.78
CA GLU A 140 -7.13 -24.37 7.02
C GLU A 140 -7.79 -23.72 5.78
N GLU A 141 -7.55 -24.31 4.61
CA GLU A 141 -8.05 -23.85 3.30
C GLU A 141 -7.60 -22.44 2.85
N LYS A 142 -6.76 -21.77 3.62
CA LYS A 142 -6.26 -20.41 3.31
C LYS A 142 -4.74 -20.37 3.42
N PRO A 143 -4.03 -20.74 2.35
CA PRO A 143 -2.58 -20.81 2.41
C PRO A 143 -1.97 -19.43 2.64
N MET A 144 -1.18 -19.31 3.70
CA MET A 144 -0.37 -18.13 3.96
C MET A 144 0.80 -18.10 2.99
N ILE A 145 1.07 -16.92 2.43
CA ILE A 145 2.29 -16.71 1.67
C ILE A 145 3.39 -16.17 2.58
N ARG A 146 4.53 -16.81 2.53
CA ARG A 146 5.76 -16.29 3.14
C ARG A 146 6.61 -15.63 2.05
N PRO A 147 7.60 -14.81 2.41
CA PRO A 147 8.55 -14.33 1.42
C PRO A 147 9.11 -15.49 0.62
N ASN A 148 8.88 -15.48 -0.70
CA ASN A 148 9.21 -16.59 -1.62
C ASN A 148 10.09 -16.12 -2.77
N PHE A 149 10.66 -14.92 -2.64
CA PHE A 149 11.61 -14.35 -3.56
C PHE A 149 12.66 -13.55 -2.79
N GLU A 150 13.92 -13.86 -3.02
CA GLU A 150 15.07 -13.24 -2.31
C GLU A 150 15.83 -12.24 -3.20
N GLY A 151 15.28 -11.89 -4.36
CA GLY A 151 16.00 -11.10 -5.32
C GLY A 151 17.03 -11.95 -6.10
N ALA A 152 17.93 -11.30 -6.81
CA ALA A 152 19.01 -11.94 -7.53
C ALA A 152 20.12 -10.93 -7.90
N ASP A 153 21.34 -11.39 -8.13
CA ASP A 153 22.49 -10.54 -8.45
C ASP A 153 22.68 -10.25 -9.94
N GLY A 154 21.81 -10.76 -10.80
CA GLY A 154 21.86 -10.52 -12.23
C GLY A 154 20.51 -10.64 -12.93
N SER A 155 20.31 -9.90 -14.02
CA SER A 155 19.03 -9.86 -14.76
C SER A 155 18.56 -11.25 -15.20
N ALA A 156 19.49 -12.13 -15.51
CA ALA A 156 19.19 -13.50 -15.88
C ALA A 156 18.66 -14.34 -14.72
N ALA A 157 19.36 -14.28 -13.59
CA ALA A 157 18.99 -14.98 -12.37
C ALA A 157 17.66 -14.45 -11.85
N PHE A 158 17.41 -13.15 -11.93
CA PHE A 158 16.16 -12.52 -11.50
C PHE A 158 14.93 -13.15 -12.15
N ILE A 159 14.92 -13.29 -13.49
CA ILE A 159 13.79 -13.92 -14.20
C ILE A 159 13.71 -15.43 -13.89
N SER A 160 14.86 -16.10 -13.76
CA SER A 160 14.90 -17.53 -13.42
C SER A 160 14.32 -17.79 -12.01
N GLU A 161 14.62 -16.93 -11.03
CA GLU A 161 14.04 -17.04 -9.68
C GLU A 161 12.54 -16.77 -9.70
N LEU A 162 12.06 -15.74 -10.41
CA LEU A 162 10.63 -15.49 -10.57
C LEU A 162 9.90 -16.70 -11.17
N ALA A 163 10.50 -17.39 -12.14
CA ALA A 163 9.89 -18.53 -12.81
C ALA A 163 9.73 -19.76 -11.90
N LYS A 164 10.45 -19.83 -10.77
CA LYS A 164 10.34 -20.91 -9.78
C LYS A 164 9.10 -20.79 -8.89
N ALA A 165 8.50 -19.59 -8.80
CA ALA A 165 7.33 -19.39 -7.96
C ALA A 165 6.17 -20.31 -8.39
N GLU A 166 5.40 -20.76 -7.41
CA GLU A 166 4.24 -21.61 -7.61
C GLU A 166 3.22 -20.94 -8.53
N LYS A 167 2.71 -21.72 -9.49
CA LYS A 167 1.65 -21.26 -10.40
C LYS A 167 0.28 -21.53 -9.76
N LYS A 168 -0.61 -20.55 -9.85
CA LYS A 168 -2.00 -20.62 -9.40
C LYS A 168 -2.95 -20.14 -10.49
N ILE A 169 -4.23 -20.43 -10.32
CA ILE A 169 -5.29 -19.97 -11.22
C ILE A 169 -6.12 -18.93 -10.45
N ASP A 170 -6.32 -17.77 -11.05
CA ASP A 170 -7.15 -16.71 -10.46
C ASP A 170 -8.66 -16.96 -10.67
N ASN A 171 -9.49 -16.05 -10.16
CA ASN A 171 -10.96 -16.11 -10.27
C ASN A 171 -11.50 -16.10 -11.71
N PHE A 172 -10.66 -15.81 -12.71
CA PHE A 172 -11.02 -15.76 -14.13
C PHE A 172 -10.42 -16.92 -14.93
N GLY A 173 -9.76 -17.87 -14.28
CA GLY A 173 -9.07 -18.97 -14.95
C GLY A 173 -7.70 -18.58 -15.54
N LYS A 174 -7.17 -17.39 -15.22
CA LYS A 174 -5.87 -16.92 -15.70
C LYS A 174 -4.75 -17.50 -14.81
N PRO A 175 -3.68 -18.09 -15.41
CA PRO A 175 -2.55 -18.53 -14.63
C PRO A 175 -1.72 -17.33 -14.15
N ILE A 176 -1.42 -17.32 -12.85
CA ILE A 176 -0.63 -16.30 -12.15
C ILE A 176 0.48 -16.95 -11.33
N GLN A 177 1.48 -16.17 -10.98
CA GLN A 177 2.52 -16.53 -10.02
C GLN A 177 2.55 -15.50 -8.90
N PRO A 178 1.95 -15.79 -7.73
CA PRO A 178 2.02 -14.94 -6.55
C PRO A 178 3.46 -14.85 -6.04
N ILE A 179 3.95 -13.64 -5.88
CA ILE A 179 5.28 -13.35 -5.32
C ILE A 179 5.11 -12.45 -4.11
N PHE A 180 5.81 -12.79 -3.03
CA PHE A 180 6.03 -11.89 -1.91
C PHE A 180 7.52 -11.67 -1.69
N TRP A 181 7.97 -10.43 -1.90
CA TRP A 181 9.36 -10.04 -1.80
C TRP A 181 9.57 -9.06 -0.65
N ILE A 182 10.44 -9.45 0.28
CA ILE A 182 10.93 -8.54 1.33
C ILE A 182 12.41 -8.28 1.06
N GLU A 183 12.78 -7.02 0.92
CA GLU A 183 14.17 -6.60 0.69
C GLU A 183 14.58 -5.55 1.72
N ASP A 184 15.56 -5.85 2.53
CA ASP A 184 16.23 -4.89 3.39
C ASP A 184 17.36 -4.20 2.60
N GLU A 185 17.66 -2.96 2.95
CA GLU A 185 18.62 -2.13 2.20
C GLU A 185 18.30 -2.03 0.69
N TYR A 186 17.04 -1.89 0.33
CA TYR A 186 16.54 -1.87 -1.05
C TYR A 186 17.29 -0.92 -1.98
N SER A 187 17.90 0.15 -1.46
CA SER A 187 18.74 1.06 -2.25
C SER A 187 19.92 0.38 -2.94
N GLN A 188 20.42 -0.74 -2.37
CA GLN A 188 21.47 -1.53 -2.99
C GLN A 188 20.98 -2.23 -4.26
N PHE A 189 19.77 -2.78 -4.22
CA PHE A 189 19.12 -3.35 -5.39
C PHE A 189 18.82 -2.25 -6.43
N MET A 190 18.27 -1.12 -6.01
CA MET A 190 18.01 0.02 -6.89
C MET A 190 19.27 0.49 -7.62
N LYS A 191 20.41 0.56 -6.93
CA LYS A 191 21.70 0.92 -7.55
C LYS A 191 22.10 -0.04 -8.69
N LYS A 192 21.78 -1.33 -8.59
CA LYS A 192 22.04 -2.31 -9.66
C LYS A 192 21.18 -2.08 -10.91
N LEU A 193 20.01 -1.45 -10.73
CA LEU A 193 19.08 -1.12 -11.82
C LEU A 193 19.42 0.17 -12.56
N MET A 194 20.30 1.02 -12.01
CA MET A 194 20.68 2.30 -12.62
C MET A 194 21.54 2.12 -13.86
N PRO A 195 21.64 3.14 -14.74
CA PRO A 195 22.54 3.14 -15.87
C PRO A 195 23.97 2.75 -15.46
N GLY A 196 24.55 1.77 -16.12
CA GLY A 196 25.87 1.20 -15.77
C GLY A 196 25.82 0.16 -14.64
N GLY A 197 24.69 -0.07 -14.01
CA GLY A 197 24.50 -1.14 -13.02
C GLY A 197 24.40 -2.53 -13.68
N SER A 198 24.67 -3.57 -12.89
CA SER A 198 24.70 -4.97 -13.38
C SER A 198 23.33 -5.52 -13.81
N MET A 199 22.24 -4.85 -13.45
CA MET A 199 20.87 -5.31 -13.66
C MET A 199 19.98 -4.26 -14.39
N VAL A 200 20.57 -3.38 -15.18
CA VAL A 200 19.84 -2.33 -15.91
C VAL A 200 18.65 -2.87 -16.75
N GLU A 201 18.80 -4.05 -17.34
CA GLU A 201 17.72 -4.69 -18.09
C GLU A 201 16.54 -5.15 -17.21
N THR A 202 16.81 -5.47 -15.95
CA THR A 202 15.77 -5.86 -14.96
C THR A 202 14.80 -4.72 -14.69
N ARG A 203 15.22 -3.47 -14.88
CA ARG A 203 14.35 -2.29 -14.69
C ARG A 203 13.06 -2.38 -15.53
N LYS A 204 13.19 -2.78 -16.82
CA LYS A 204 12.02 -3.00 -17.69
C LYS A 204 11.16 -4.17 -17.21
N THR A 205 11.79 -5.20 -16.69
CA THR A 205 11.08 -6.35 -16.11
C THR A 205 10.30 -5.94 -14.86
N MET A 206 10.87 -5.13 -13.98
CA MET A 206 10.19 -4.58 -12.79
C MET A 206 8.93 -3.78 -13.17
N LEU A 207 9.01 -2.94 -14.20
CA LEU A 207 7.84 -2.19 -14.67
C LEU A 207 6.71 -3.12 -15.14
N LYS A 208 7.03 -4.19 -15.87
CA LYS A 208 6.05 -5.21 -16.33
C LYS A 208 5.44 -5.97 -15.15
N ILE A 209 6.27 -6.41 -14.21
CA ILE A 209 5.81 -7.15 -13.02
C ILE A 209 4.85 -6.30 -12.18
N HIS A 210 5.14 -5.02 -12.02
CA HIS A 210 4.22 -4.13 -11.32
C HIS A 210 2.84 -4.08 -12.00
N ASP A 211 2.81 -4.14 -13.31
CA ASP A 211 1.59 -4.12 -14.12
C ASP A 211 0.97 -5.54 -14.26
N ASN A 212 1.38 -6.49 -13.40
CA ASN A 212 0.91 -7.87 -13.33
C ASN A 212 1.09 -8.63 -14.66
N ASP A 213 2.17 -8.34 -15.39
CA ASP A 213 2.48 -8.93 -16.69
C ASP A 213 3.51 -10.07 -16.56
N LYS A 214 3.70 -10.79 -17.66
CA LYS A 214 4.70 -11.87 -17.79
C LYS A 214 6.11 -11.29 -17.90
N ALA A 215 7.06 -11.98 -17.26
CA ALA A 215 8.47 -11.76 -17.51
C ALA A 215 9.00 -12.83 -18.49
N ARG A 216 9.81 -12.40 -19.45
CA ARG A 216 10.38 -13.28 -20.47
C ARG A 216 11.84 -12.96 -20.72
N ARG A 217 12.65 -14.01 -20.82
CA ARG A 217 14.03 -13.93 -21.25
C ARG A 217 14.28 -14.95 -22.38
N VAL A 218 14.85 -14.49 -23.47
CA VAL A 218 15.26 -15.32 -24.59
C VAL A 218 16.78 -15.30 -24.67
N THR A 219 17.40 -16.47 -24.66
CA THR A 219 18.82 -16.66 -24.96
C THR A 219 18.95 -17.50 -26.22
N LYS A 220 20.17 -17.63 -26.72
CA LYS A 220 20.44 -18.44 -27.92
C LYS A 220 20.03 -19.92 -27.75
N ASN A 221 20.07 -20.42 -26.52
CA ASN A 221 19.88 -21.84 -26.20
C ASN A 221 18.65 -22.12 -25.34
N ASP A 222 18.00 -21.09 -24.78
CA ASP A 222 16.90 -21.30 -23.85
C ASP A 222 15.95 -20.09 -23.82
N THR A 223 14.69 -20.37 -23.53
CA THR A 223 13.65 -19.36 -23.30
C THR A 223 13.00 -19.61 -21.95
N ILE A 224 13.14 -18.66 -21.03
CA ILE A 224 12.46 -18.67 -19.75
C ILE A 224 11.31 -17.68 -19.83
N GLU A 225 10.11 -18.13 -19.55
CA GLU A 225 8.89 -17.32 -19.49
C GLU A 225 8.10 -17.64 -18.22
N THR A 226 7.64 -16.61 -17.53
CA THR A 226 6.77 -16.76 -16.36
C THR A 226 5.30 -16.72 -16.79
N GLU A 227 4.39 -17.08 -15.89
CA GLU A 227 3.02 -16.63 -16.01
C GLU A 227 2.93 -15.14 -15.60
N SER A 228 1.72 -14.58 -15.49
CA SER A 228 1.52 -13.23 -14.97
C SER A 228 2.03 -13.17 -13.54
N ILE A 229 3.07 -12.38 -13.30
CA ILE A 229 3.62 -12.18 -11.97
C ILE A 229 2.74 -11.19 -11.22
N VAL A 230 2.22 -11.60 -10.07
CA VAL A 230 1.48 -10.73 -9.15
C VAL A 230 2.30 -10.58 -7.87
N MET A 231 3.08 -9.51 -7.83
CA MET A 231 4.06 -9.31 -6.76
C MET A 231 3.56 -8.32 -5.72
N SER A 232 3.59 -8.72 -4.45
CA SER A 232 3.58 -7.82 -3.31
C SER A 232 5.01 -7.62 -2.81
N GLY A 233 5.38 -6.39 -2.47
CA GLY A 233 6.74 -6.04 -2.03
C GLY A 233 6.73 -5.25 -0.72
N LEU A 234 7.64 -5.60 0.19
CA LEU A 234 8.00 -4.81 1.36
C LEU A 234 9.48 -4.46 1.28
N PHE A 235 9.75 -3.21 0.97
CA PHE A 235 11.10 -2.70 0.78
C PHE A 235 11.48 -1.79 1.93
N LEU A 236 12.58 -2.11 2.59
CA LEU A 236 13.04 -1.37 3.77
C LEU A 236 14.33 -0.63 3.43
N ASN A 237 14.43 0.63 3.83
CA ASN A 237 15.67 1.37 3.64
C ASN A 237 15.83 2.51 4.65
N THR A 238 17.08 2.94 4.84
CA THR A 238 17.33 4.21 5.52
C THR A 238 17.09 5.38 4.57
N ILE A 239 16.60 6.49 5.10
CA ILE A 239 16.33 7.70 4.31
C ILE A 239 17.59 8.15 3.57
N ASP A 240 18.71 8.26 4.27
CA ASP A 240 20.00 8.69 3.70
C ASP A 240 20.49 7.80 2.57
N SER A 241 20.44 6.47 2.78
CA SER A 241 20.94 5.52 1.78
C SER A 241 20.07 5.54 0.54
N PHE A 242 18.75 5.64 0.72
CA PHE A 242 17.84 5.70 -0.40
C PHE A 242 17.98 7.03 -1.17
N ALA A 243 18.08 8.15 -0.48
CA ALA A 243 18.24 9.48 -1.11
C ALA A 243 19.48 9.56 -2.00
N ARG A 244 20.59 8.92 -1.58
CA ARG A 244 21.82 8.87 -2.38
C ARG A 244 21.75 8.00 -3.64
N ASN A 245 20.87 7.00 -3.65
CA ASN A 245 20.76 6.02 -4.73
C ASN A 245 19.48 6.15 -5.56
N PHE A 246 18.59 7.08 -5.22
CA PHE A 246 17.35 7.36 -5.96
C PHE A 246 17.54 8.63 -6.79
N ASP A 247 17.65 8.48 -8.10
CA ASP A 247 17.93 9.58 -9.02
C ASP A 247 16.67 10.14 -9.70
N GLN A 248 16.83 11.21 -10.45
CA GLN A 248 15.76 11.84 -11.21
C GLN A 248 15.19 10.90 -12.30
N GLU A 249 16.01 10.00 -12.84
CA GLU A 249 15.56 9.04 -13.84
C GLU A 249 14.57 8.04 -13.24
N SER A 250 14.77 7.63 -11.98
CA SER A 250 13.83 6.76 -11.24
C SER A 250 12.47 7.42 -11.02
N ILE A 251 12.42 8.75 -10.96
CA ILE A 251 11.17 9.51 -10.94
C ILE A 251 10.54 9.49 -12.32
N ASN A 252 11.30 9.81 -13.35
CA ASN A 252 10.81 10.08 -14.70
C ASN A 252 10.34 8.81 -15.43
N ASP A 253 11.04 7.68 -15.28
CA ASP A 253 10.67 6.41 -15.95
C ASP A 253 9.50 5.68 -15.30
N GLY A 254 9.01 6.20 -14.19
CA GLY A 254 7.84 5.67 -13.49
C GLY A 254 8.14 4.51 -12.54
N LEU A 255 9.39 4.07 -12.35
CA LEU A 255 9.73 3.06 -11.35
C LEU A 255 9.47 3.58 -9.94
N GLY A 256 9.86 4.83 -9.65
CA GLY A 256 9.64 5.47 -8.36
C GLY A 256 8.17 5.52 -7.98
N ARG A 257 7.30 5.97 -8.88
CA ARG A 257 5.85 6.09 -8.61
C ARG A 257 5.12 4.76 -8.39
N ARG A 258 5.77 3.64 -8.69
CA ARG A 258 5.22 2.30 -8.45
C ARG A 258 5.40 1.83 -7.02
N HIS A 259 6.22 2.52 -6.23
CA HIS A 259 6.39 2.25 -4.81
C HIS A 259 5.48 3.15 -3.98
N ASN A 260 4.80 2.55 -3.02
CA ASN A 260 4.02 3.27 -2.01
C ASN A 260 5.00 3.76 -0.93
N PHE A 261 5.39 5.02 -1.01
CA PHE A 261 6.34 5.62 -0.07
C PHE A 261 5.72 5.78 1.30
N VAL A 262 6.38 5.25 2.30
CA VAL A 262 6.07 5.43 3.72
C VAL A 262 7.27 6.07 4.39
N TYR A 263 7.16 7.34 4.74
CA TYR A 263 8.20 8.07 5.46
C TYR A 263 7.89 8.00 6.95
N ALA A 264 8.75 7.32 7.72
CA ALA A 264 8.59 7.16 9.15
C ALA A 264 9.68 7.94 9.90
N GLU A 265 9.29 8.72 10.89
CA GLU A 265 10.20 9.42 11.81
C GLU A 265 10.30 8.67 13.14
N ARG A 266 11.38 8.89 13.88
CA ARG A 266 11.44 8.44 15.26
C ARG A 266 10.45 9.23 16.09
N GLY A 267 9.68 8.53 16.91
CA GLY A 267 8.88 9.17 17.95
C GLY A 267 9.79 9.76 19.04
N GLU A 268 9.24 10.69 19.81
CA GLU A 268 9.92 11.26 20.99
C GLU A 268 9.99 10.28 22.17
N LYS A 269 9.11 9.25 22.15
CA LYS A 269 9.04 8.24 23.19
C LYS A 269 10.29 7.36 23.16
N VAL A 270 10.87 7.16 24.34
CA VAL A 270 11.95 6.19 24.55
C VAL A 270 11.45 5.11 25.48
N VAL A 271 11.49 3.86 25.04
CA VAL A 271 11.21 2.69 25.89
C VAL A 271 12.54 1.95 26.09
N PRO A 272 13.11 1.99 27.30
CA PRO A 272 14.46 1.47 27.54
C PRO A 272 14.62 -0.03 27.30
N THR A 273 13.55 -0.78 27.55
CA THR A 273 13.53 -2.24 27.39
C THR A 273 12.16 -2.71 26.91
N TRP A 274 12.15 -3.55 25.89
CA TRP A 274 10.96 -4.28 25.43
C TRP A 274 11.41 -5.64 24.85
N THR A 275 10.52 -6.63 24.90
CA THR A 275 10.83 -8.00 24.51
C THR A 275 10.10 -8.35 23.24
N VAL A 276 10.82 -8.81 22.24
CA VAL A 276 10.26 -9.19 20.92
C VAL A 276 9.21 -10.29 21.10
N GLU A 277 9.49 -11.30 21.92
CA GLU A 277 8.63 -12.45 22.17
C GLU A 277 7.30 -12.06 22.79
N GLU A 278 7.30 -11.13 23.76
CA GLU A 278 6.06 -10.65 24.41
C GLU A 278 5.15 -9.91 23.42
N ILE A 279 5.73 -9.09 22.55
CA ILE A 279 4.96 -8.39 21.51
C ILE A 279 4.37 -9.39 20.52
N ILE A 280 5.16 -10.38 20.05
CA ILE A 280 4.69 -11.44 19.14
C ILE A 280 3.51 -12.18 19.76
N GLU A 281 3.65 -12.67 21.00
CA GLU A 281 2.57 -13.42 21.68
C GLU A 281 1.32 -12.55 21.86
N SER A 282 1.46 -11.26 22.15
CA SER A 282 0.32 -10.36 22.31
C SER A 282 -0.47 -10.07 21.01
N LEU A 283 0.15 -10.29 19.86
CA LEU A 283 -0.46 -10.06 18.55
C LEU A 283 -1.06 -11.33 17.94
N LYS A 284 -0.50 -12.51 18.25
CA LYS A 284 -0.84 -13.79 17.59
C LYS A 284 -2.32 -14.09 17.56
N GLU A 285 -2.97 -14.12 18.72
CA GLU A 285 -4.40 -14.50 18.80
C GLU A 285 -5.28 -13.58 17.95
N GLY A 286 -5.05 -12.27 18.01
CA GLY A 286 -5.82 -11.30 17.24
C GLY A 286 -5.59 -11.43 15.74
N LEU A 287 -4.37 -11.70 15.31
CA LEU A 287 -4.02 -11.88 13.89
C LEU A 287 -4.51 -13.25 13.37
N ASP A 288 -4.40 -14.32 14.15
CA ASP A 288 -4.94 -15.64 13.81
C ASP A 288 -6.46 -15.55 13.59
N ASN A 289 -7.17 -14.95 14.54
CA ASN A 289 -8.61 -14.71 14.42
C ASN A 289 -8.97 -13.84 13.22
N PHE A 290 -8.18 -12.81 12.92
CA PHE A 290 -8.40 -11.98 11.74
C PHE A 290 -8.28 -12.79 10.46
N PHE A 291 -7.15 -13.45 10.21
CA PHE A 291 -6.93 -14.18 8.96
C PHE A 291 -7.89 -15.38 8.79
N SER A 292 -8.27 -16.07 9.89
CA SER A 292 -9.24 -17.17 9.84
C SER A 292 -10.62 -16.70 9.33
N THR A 293 -10.99 -15.46 9.57
CA THR A 293 -12.30 -14.90 9.19
C THR A 293 -12.31 -14.20 7.83
N VAL A 294 -11.15 -13.86 7.23
CA VAL A 294 -11.08 -13.21 5.92
C VAL A 294 -11.69 -14.09 4.83
N LYS A 295 -12.58 -13.53 4.01
CA LYS A 295 -13.16 -14.21 2.85
C LYS A 295 -12.13 -14.34 1.73
N THR A 296 -12.05 -15.52 1.12
CA THR A 296 -11.16 -15.83 -0.01
C THR A 296 -11.95 -16.07 -1.29
N ASN A 297 -11.28 -16.10 -2.45
CA ASN A 297 -11.90 -16.29 -3.76
C ASN A 297 -13.04 -15.27 -4.02
N VAL A 298 -12.80 -14.01 -3.76
CA VAL A 298 -13.79 -12.93 -3.79
C VAL A 298 -13.32 -11.78 -4.65
N ILE A 299 -14.28 -11.12 -5.32
CA ILE A 299 -14.05 -9.88 -6.07
C ILE A 299 -14.91 -8.79 -5.42
N TYR A 300 -14.25 -7.80 -4.83
CA TYR A 300 -14.91 -6.63 -4.27
C TYR A 300 -15.28 -5.64 -5.37
N THR A 301 -16.46 -5.03 -5.25
CA THR A 301 -16.96 -3.95 -6.12
C THR A 301 -17.19 -2.69 -5.30
N TYR A 302 -17.57 -1.59 -5.92
CA TYR A 302 -17.74 -0.31 -5.23
C TYR A 302 -19.16 0.23 -5.46
N SER A 303 -19.73 0.82 -4.41
CA SER A 303 -20.99 1.56 -4.54
C SER A 303 -20.81 2.77 -5.47
N PRO A 304 -21.88 3.24 -6.14
CA PRO A 304 -21.80 4.44 -6.98
C PRO A 304 -21.31 5.70 -6.26
N GLU A 305 -21.53 5.78 -4.96
CA GLU A 305 -21.07 6.88 -4.09
C GLU A 305 -19.54 6.97 -4.03
N CYS A 306 -18.85 5.84 -4.05
CA CYS A 306 -17.39 5.81 -4.07
C CYS A 306 -16.82 6.58 -5.26
N ARG A 307 -17.45 6.47 -6.43
CA ARG A 307 -17.04 7.22 -7.63
C ARG A 307 -17.21 8.72 -7.46
N LYS A 308 -18.32 9.16 -6.87
CA LYS A 308 -18.60 10.58 -6.63
C LYS A 308 -17.58 11.17 -5.66
N ILE A 309 -17.26 10.44 -4.59
CA ILE A 309 -16.24 10.82 -3.61
C ILE A 309 -14.87 10.92 -4.28
N TYR A 310 -14.49 9.92 -5.08
CA TYR A 310 -13.22 9.92 -5.80
C TYR A 310 -13.08 11.15 -6.70
N ASP A 311 -14.07 11.39 -7.58
CA ASP A 311 -14.03 12.48 -8.56
C ASP A 311 -13.96 13.86 -7.84
N HIS A 312 -14.70 14.03 -6.74
CA HIS A 312 -14.66 15.24 -5.93
C HIS A 312 -13.27 15.49 -5.32
N PHE A 313 -12.76 14.51 -4.56
CA PHE A 313 -11.48 14.69 -3.87
C PHE A 313 -10.28 14.69 -4.82
N TYR A 314 -10.37 13.99 -5.96
CA TYR A 314 -9.34 14.05 -6.98
C TYR A 314 -9.08 15.49 -7.42
N MET A 315 -10.13 16.25 -7.73
CA MET A 315 -9.99 17.65 -8.18
C MET A 315 -9.46 18.56 -7.07
N VAL A 316 -9.99 18.41 -5.85
CA VAL A 316 -9.57 19.21 -4.69
C VAL A 316 -8.11 18.99 -4.34
N TYR A 317 -7.68 17.73 -4.26
CA TYR A 317 -6.32 17.41 -3.81
C TYR A 317 -5.30 17.56 -4.95
N LYS A 318 -5.69 17.35 -6.21
CA LYS A 318 -4.79 17.62 -7.33
C LYS A 318 -4.28 19.04 -7.31
N GLU A 319 -5.17 20.03 -7.20
CA GLU A 319 -4.80 21.45 -7.14
C GLU A 319 -3.87 21.72 -5.94
N LYS A 320 -4.21 21.19 -4.75
CA LYS A 320 -3.39 21.39 -3.54
C LYS A 320 -1.99 20.80 -3.70
N PHE A 321 -1.85 19.60 -4.24
CA PHE A 321 -0.55 18.96 -4.40
C PHE A 321 0.25 19.54 -5.57
N ASP A 322 -0.36 20.14 -6.60
CA ASP A 322 0.34 20.92 -7.63
C ASP A 322 1.13 22.09 -6.98
N HIS A 323 0.55 22.73 -5.96
CA HIS A 323 1.26 23.78 -5.20
C HIS A 323 2.36 23.25 -4.27
N ILE A 324 2.18 22.05 -3.71
CA ILE A 324 3.07 21.47 -2.69
C ILE A 324 4.27 20.78 -3.34
N LEU A 325 4.05 19.98 -4.39
CA LEU A 325 5.07 19.17 -5.06
C LEU A 325 5.65 19.83 -6.32
N GLY A 326 4.98 20.86 -6.86
CA GLY A 326 5.18 21.37 -8.20
C GLY A 326 4.48 20.50 -9.26
N GLU A 327 4.04 21.11 -10.35
CA GLU A 327 3.20 20.45 -11.36
C GLU A 327 3.83 19.19 -11.97
N GLU A 328 5.13 19.23 -12.28
CA GLU A 328 5.84 18.11 -12.90
C GLU A 328 5.89 16.88 -11.96
N THR A 329 6.34 17.09 -10.72
CA THR A 329 6.44 16.03 -9.71
C THR A 329 5.06 15.50 -9.33
N ASN A 330 4.10 16.38 -9.11
CA ASN A 330 2.73 15.99 -8.81
C ASN A 330 2.09 15.25 -9.98
N GLY A 331 2.28 15.70 -11.23
CA GLY A 331 1.81 15.00 -12.43
C GLY A 331 2.33 13.55 -12.51
N THR A 332 3.52 13.30 -11.98
CA THR A 332 4.12 11.96 -11.93
C THR A 332 3.49 11.07 -10.86
N PHE A 333 3.29 11.57 -9.64
CA PHE A 333 2.89 10.74 -8.48
C PHE A 333 1.39 10.78 -8.18
N PHE A 334 0.75 11.94 -8.30
CA PHE A 334 -0.60 12.16 -7.82
C PHE A 334 -1.60 11.16 -8.37
N ARG A 335 -1.70 11.04 -9.70
CA ARG A 335 -2.66 10.11 -10.33
C ARG A 335 -2.44 8.67 -9.87
N THR A 336 -1.19 8.23 -9.83
CA THR A 336 -0.84 6.85 -9.44
C THR A 336 -1.24 6.59 -7.99
N TYR A 337 -0.87 7.48 -7.07
CA TYR A 337 -1.17 7.30 -5.65
C TYR A 337 -2.65 7.51 -5.35
N PHE A 338 -3.31 8.46 -6.00
CA PHE A 338 -4.74 8.66 -5.79
C PHE A 338 -5.58 7.49 -6.30
N MET A 339 -5.13 6.79 -7.35
CA MET A 339 -5.73 5.53 -7.81
C MET A 339 -5.62 4.41 -6.76
N LEU A 340 -4.63 4.44 -5.88
CA LEU A 340 -4.50 3.46 -4.80
C LEU A 340 -5.65 3.55 -3.80
N SER A 341 -6.40 4.66 -3.74
CA SER A 341 -7.58 4.78 -2.88
C SER A 341 -8.59 3.66 -3.10
N TRP A 342 -8.77 3.20 -4.35
CA TRP A 342 -9.61 2.06 -4.68
C TRP A 342 -9.10 0.77 -4.03
N LYS A 343 -7.81 0.49 -4.18
CA LYS A 343 -7.17 -0.70 -3.61
C LYS A 343 -7.21 -0.69 -2.07
N TYR A 344 -6.87 0.44 -1.45
CA TYR A 344 -6.87 0.55 0.01
C TYR A 344 -8.27 0.62 0.61
N ALA A 345 -9.28 1.07 -0.12
CA ALA A 345 -10.68 0.94 0.31
C ALA A 345 -11.10 -0.55 0.40
N ALA A 346 -10.69 -1.38 -0.55
CA ALA A 346 -10.93 -2.82 -0.47
C ALA A 346 -10.17 -3.46 0.69
N ILE A 347 -8.93 -3.07 0.92
CA ILE A 347 -8.14 -3.52 2.09
C ILE A 347 -8.84 -3.13 3.40
N TYR A 348 -9.37 -1.91 3.50
CA TYR A 348 -10.07 -1.45 4.70
C TYR A 348 -11.38 -2.22 4.95
N HIS A 349 -12.13 -2.49 3.90
CA HIS A 349 -13.32 -3.33 3.99
C HIS A 349 -13.01 -4.73 4.57
N ILE A 350 -11.86 -5.31 4.15
CA ILE A 350 -11.36 -6.59 4.70
C ILE A 350 -10.96 -6.43 6.18
N LEU A 351 -10.22 -5.36 6.52
CA LEU A 351 -9.73 -5.10 7.88
C LEU A 351 -10.86 -4.98 8.89
N LEU A 352 -11.96 -4.33 8.51
CA LEU A 352 -13.13 -4.16 9.37
C LEU A 352 -14.13 -5.31 9.31
N LYS A 353 -13.84 -6.34 8.49
CA LYS A 353 -14.75 -7.48 8.25
C LYS A 353 -16.15 -7.03 7.85
N GLU A 354 -16.24 -5.96 7.01
CA GLU A 354 -17.53 -5.44 6.56
C GLU A 354 -18.30 -6.49 5.76
N GLU A 355 -19.61 -6.49 5.90
CA GLU A 355 -20.47 -7.47 5.25
C GLU A 355 -20.56 -7.23 3.73
N GLY A 356 -20.76 -8.32 2.99
CA GLY A 356 -20.93 -8.28 1.53
C GLY A 356 -19.63 -8.14 0.76
N THR A 357 -19.76 -7.77 -0.50
CA THR A 357 -18.65 -7.58 -1.45
C THR A 357 -18.67 -6.20 -2.10
N GLU A 358 -19.63 -5.35 -1.74
CA GLU A 358 -19.74 -3.99 -2.22
C GLU A 358 -19.17 -3.00 -1.20
N ILE A 359 -18.09 -2.36 -1.57
CA ILE A 359 -17.37 -1.39 -0.74
C ILE A 359 -18.16 -0.09 -0.68
N GLN A 360 -18.40 0.40 0.53
CA GLN A 360 -19.19 1.58 0.80
C GLN A 360 -18.32 2.85 0.91
N ALA A 361 -18.97 4.01 0.88
CA ALA A 361 -18.33 5.33 0.95
C ALA A 361 -17.34 5.48 2.11
N LYS A 362 -17.65 4.94 3.30
CA LYS A 362 -16.79 5.01 4.49
C LYS A 362 -15.43 4.34 4.27
N SER A 363 -15.42 3.13 3.69
CA SER A 363 -14.17 2.42 3.37
C SER A 363 -13.40 3.14 2.27
N PHE A 364 -14.11 3.85 1.39
CA PHE A 364 -13.47 4.63 0.34
C PHE A 364 -12.78 5.90 0.88
N ASP A 365 -13.37 6.58 1.85
CA ASP A 365 -12.73 7.71 2.56
C ASP A 365 -11.38 7.30 3.19
N TYR A 366 -11.34 6.10 3.78
CA TYR A 366 -10.09 5.52 4.27
C TYR A 366 -9.04 5.37 3.16
N GLY A 367 -9.43 4.83 2.01
CA GLY A 367 -8.52 4.69 0.86
C GLY A 367 -7.93 6.03 0.41
N ILE A 368 -8.72 7.11 0.44
CA ILE A 368 -8.23 8.46 0.17
C ILE A 368 -7.19 8.89 1.21
N LYS A 369 -7.43 8.68 2.50
CA LYS A 369 -6.49 9.03 3.59
C LYS A 369 -5.15 8.33 3.41
N VAL A 370 -5.15 7.05 3.06
CA VAL A 370 -3.92 6.29 2.77
C VAL A 370 -3.19 6.87 1.55
N SER A 371 -3.90 7.21 0.49
CA SER A 371 -3.31 7.84 -0.70
C SER A 371 -2.67 9.19 -0.40
N LEU A 372 -3.31 10.01 0.43
CA LEU A 372 -2.77 11.30 0.88
C LEU A 372 -1.53 11.11 1.75
N MET A 373 -1.49 10.07 2.57
CA MET A 373 -0.32 9.74 3.37
C MET A 373 0.88 9.38 2.49
N PHE A 374 0.70 8.62 1.40
CA PHE A 374 1.79 8.35 0.46
C PHE A 374 2.26 9.62 -0.26
N LEU A 375 1.35 10.49 -0.67
CA LEU A 375 1.71 11.79 -1.28
C LEU A 375 2.48 12.68 -0.28
N SER A 376 2.09 12.70 0.97
CA SER A 376 2.81 13.38 2.04
C SER A 376 4.19 12.76 2.28
N SER A 377 4.30 11.44 2.25
CA SER A 377 5.57 10.72 2.42
C SER A 377 6.56 11.01 1.31
N ILE A 378 6.11 11.03 0.04
CA ILE A 378 7.00 11.39 -1.07
C ILE A 378 7.44 12.86 -0.98
N LYS A 379 6.57 13.78 -0.58
CA LYS A 379 6.92 15.18 -0.31
C LYS A 379 8.04 15.29 0.71
N ARG A 380 7.89 14.63 1.87
CA ARG A 380 8.90 14.59 2.93
C ARG A 380 10.24 14.04 2.43
N PHE A 381 10.20 12.97 1.65
CA PHE A 381 11.40 12.39 1.08
C PHE A 381 12.10 13.34 0.11
N LEU A 382 11.34 14.01 -0.76
CA LEU A 382 11.90 14.98 -1.71
C LEU A 382 12.49 16.19 -1.01
N ASP A 383 11.83 16.71 0.03
CA ASP A 383 12.36 17.82 0.85
C ASP A 383 13.66 17.42 1.57
N TYR A 384 13.77 16.18 2.03
CA TYR A 384 14.98 15.66 2.64
C TYR A 384 16.16 15.56 1.66
N LYS A 385 15.87 15.31 0.39
CA LYS A 385 16.87 15.12 -0.67
C LYS A 385 17.51 16.43 -1.15
N VAL A 386 16.83 17.56 -0.99
CA VAL A 386 17.32 18.90 -1.33
C VAL A 386 18.34 19.38 -0.33
#